data_670d93c47c0c675cb4bdb9e6a6914e1c
#
_entry.id   670d93c47c0c675cb4bdb9e6a6914e1c
#
_cell.length_a   1.000
_cell.length_b   1.000
_cell.length_c   1.000
_cell.angle_alpha   90.00
_cell.angle_beta   90.00
_cell.angle_gamma   90.00
#
_symmetry.space_group_name_H-M   'P 1'
#
loop_
_entity.id
_entity.type
_entity.pdbx_description
1 polymer ?
#
loop_
_entity_poly.entity_id
_entity_poly.type
_entity_poly.pdbx_seq_one_letter_code
_entity_poly.pdbx_strand_id
1 'polypeptide(L)'
;MNTFGKKLTLTSFGESHGVAIGGVIDGLPAGLKIDADFIQSELNKRRPGQSSFTTARDEADKIEIFSGVFDGISTGAPIGFAIFNNNQKSNDYENLREIFRPGHADLTYFKKYGIRDHRGGGRASARETAVRVAGGAFAQLLLNEFKIEVLSGVLGIGKVISDKVDFDFAQNSQIYALGNEEAMKEAVNKARSEHDSVGAVVLSVARGVPAGLGEPLYDRLDSALAAALMGINGVKAVEIGAGVNVSSMLGSANNDEMDELGFLSNNAGGILGGISSGAEIILKSHFKPTPSIFKEQKTLNLAGEAVDFELRGRHDPCIGIRGSVVATAMIRLVLADMLLLNASTKLENLKKIYG
;
A
#
# COMPACT_ATOMS: atom_id res chain seq x y z
N MET A 1 13.01 0.60 -10.89
CA MET A 1 12.14 1.52 -11.64
C MET A 1 11.33 2.35 -10.66
N ASN A 2 10.95 3.58 -11.04
CA ASN A 2 10.17 4.50 -10.19
C ASN A 2 8.77 4.76 -10.78
N THR A 3 8.38 4.00 -11.80
CA THR A 3 7.08 4.05 -12.47
C THR A 3 6.35 2.72 -12.25
N PHE A 4 5.10 2.82 -11.85
CA PHE A 4 4.15 1.72 -11.64
C PHE A 4 3.01 1.86 -12.65
N GLY A 5 2.40 0.73 -13.06
CA GLY A 5 1.28 0.68 -14.00
C GLY A 5 1.71 0.66 -15.48
N LYS A 6 0.73 0.51 -16.38
CA LYS A 6 0.93 0.40 -17.83
C LYS A 6 0.13 1.45 -18.60
N LYS A 7 -1.18 1.51 -18.40
CA LYS A 7 -2.07 2.49 -19.00
C LYS A 7 -2.32 3.65 -18.06
N LEU A 8 -2.62 3.35 -16.79
CA LEU A 8 -2.59 4.31 -15.71
C LEU A 8 -1.23 4.17 -15.00
N THR A 9 -0.37 5.15 -15.15
CA THR A 9 0.97 5.08 -14.56
C THR A 9 1.15 6.08 -13.43
N LEU A 10 1.93 5.70 -12.42
CA LEU A 10 2.38 6.57 -11.34
C LEU A 10 3.91 6.56 -11.32
N THR A 11 4.55 7.65 -11.69
CA THR A 11 5.99 7.87 -11.49
C THR A 11 6.21 8.65 -10.22
N SER A 12 6.94 8.09 -9.24
CA SER A 12 7.21 8.73 -7.95
C SER A 12 8.65 9.22 -7.84
N PHE A 13 8.86 10.34 -7.15
CA PHE A 13 10.17 10.96 -6.90
C PHE A 13 10.28 11.54 -5.48
N GLY A 14 11.48 11.96 -5.12
CA GLY A 14 11.81 12.61 -3.85
C GLY A 14 12.20 11.63 -2.74
N GLU A 15 12.89 12.13 -1.74
CA GLU A 15 13.41 11.42 -0.57
C GLU A 15 12.76 11.91 0.72
N SER A 16 12.79 11.08 1.77
CA SER A 16 12.10 11.34 3.03
C SER A 16 12.59 12.61 3.74
N HIS A 17 13.83 13.03 3.51
CA HIS A 17 14.45 14.24 4.06
C HIS A 17 14.91 15.21 2.95
N GLY A 18 14.44 15.03 1.71
CA GLY A 18 14.53 16.02 0.65
C GLY A 18 13.49 17.14 0.84
N VAL A 19 13.43 18.08 -0.10
CA VAL A 19 12.49 19.21 -0.09
C VAL A 19 11.04 18.73 -0.15
N ALA A 20 10.78 17.77 -1.02
CA ALA A 20 9.46 17.20 -1.23
C ALA A 20 9.55 15.74 -1.70
N ILE A 21 8.43 15.03 -1.57
CA ILE A 21 8.13 13.83 -2.33
C ILE A 21 6.97 14.14 -3.26
N GLY A 22 6.90 13.49 -4.41
CA GLY A 22 5.82 13.76 -5.36
C GLY A 22 5.70 12.68 -6.41
N GLY A 23 4.75 12.87 -7.28
CA GLY A 23 4.48 11.96 -8.37
C GLY A 23 3.90 12.63 -9.60
N VAL A 24 3.96 11.90 -10.69
CA VAL A 24 3.22 12.19 -11.91
C VAL A 24 2.30 11.00 -12.16
N ILE A 25 0.99 11.25 -12.21
CA ILE A 25 0.02 10.27 -12.65
C ILE A 25 -0.33 10.56 -14.12
N ASP A 26 -0.24 9.56 -14.96
CA ASP A 26 -0.53 9.68 -16.40
C ASP A 26 -1.50 8.58 -16.83
N GLY A 27 -2.30 8.87 -17.86
CA GLY A 27 -3.28 7.94 -18.42
C GLY A 27 -4.68 8.03 -17.78
N LEU A 28 -4.93 8.97 -16.86
CA LEU A 28 -6.30 9.26 -16.41
C LEU A 28 -7.12 9.85 -17.57
N PRO A 29 -8.34 9.36 -17.83
CA PRO A 29 -9.20 9.93 -18.85
C PRO A 29 -9.51 11.42 -18.58
N ALA A 30 -9.63 12.21 -19.64
CA ALA A 30 -10.17 13.57 -19.55
C ALA A 30 -11.64 13.54 -19.13
N GLY A 31 -12.08 14.57 -18.41
CA GLY A 31 -13.49 14.71 -17.97
C GLY A 31 -13.80 14.13 -16.60
N LEU A 32 -12.81 13.52 -15.91
CA LEU A 32 -12.98 13.03 -14.55
C LEU A 32 -12.96 14.19 -13.56
N LYS A 33 -13.94 14.25 -12.67
CA LYS A 33 -13.96 15.22 -11.56
C LYS A 33 -12.85 14.91 -10.56
N ILE A 34 -11.97 15.85 -10.32
CA ILE A 34 -10.88 15.74 -9.37
C ILE A 34 -11.28 16.39 -8.04
N ASP A 35 -11.56 15.56 -7.07
CA ASP A 35 -11.92 15.98 -5.70
C ASP A 35 -10.65 16.05 -4.85
N ALA A 36 -10.09 17.26 -4.70
CA ALA A 36 -8.87 17.50 -3.94
C ALA A 36 -9.06 17.21 -2.43
N ASP A 37 -10.24 17.45 -1.89
CA ASP A 37 -10.56 17.21 -0.48
C ASP A 37 -10.61 15.71 -0.19
N PHE A 38 -11.17 14.92 -1.11
CA PHE A 38 -11.11 13.46 -1.03
C PHE A 38 -9.67 12.95 -1.05
N ILE A 39 -8.83 13.44 -1.97
CA ILE A 39 -7.42 13.04 -2.06
C ILE A 39 -6.68 13.38 -0.76
N GLN A 40 -6.91 14.58 -0.22
CA GLN A 40 -6.33 15.00 1.06
C GLN A 40 -6.83 14.14 2.22
N SER A 41 -8.11 13.75 2.23
CA SER A 41 -8.66 12.87 3.27
C SER A 41 -7.98 11.51 3.29
N GLU A 42 -7.69 10.93 2.13
CA GLU A 42 -6.95 9.66 2.02
C GLU A 42 -5.50 9.80 2.52
N LEU A 43 -4.83 10.90 2.19
CA LEU A 43 -3.51 11.22 2.75
C LEU A 43 -3.54 11.37 4.27
N ASN A 44 -4.59 12.01 4.80
CA ASN A 44 -4.79 12.18 6.24
C ASN A 44 -4.90 10.82 6.95
N LYS A 45 -5.53 9.80 6.34
CA LYS A 45 -5.59 8.43 6.89
C LYS A 45 -4.20 7.79 7.05
N ARG A 46 -3.24 8.12 6.16
CA ARG A 46 -1.89 7.56 6.18
C ARG A 46 -0.90 8.36 7.02
N ARG A 47 -1.07 9.68 7.14
CA ARG A 47 -0.07 10.56 7.77
C ARG A 47 0.36 10.07 9.15
N PRO A 48 1.60 10.36 9.59
CA PRO A 48 2.04 10.07 10.96
C PRO A 48 1.30 10.95 11.98
N GLY A 49 1.32 10.54 13.26
CA GLY A 49 0.76 11.36 14.35
C GLY A 49 -0.76 11.26 14.53
N GLN A 50 -1.46 10.36 13.85
CA GLN A 50 -2.92 10.22 13.97
C GLN A 50 -3.37 9.55 15.27
N SER A 51 -2.56 8.68 15.83
CA SER A 51 -2.86 7.98 17.08
C SER A 51 -1.58 7.73 17.88
N SER A 52 -1.74 7.44 19.17
CA SER A 52 -0.64 7.02 20.05
C SER A 52 0.00 5.70 19.61
N PHE A 53 -0.60 4.95 18.70
CA PHE A 53 -0.12 3.65 18.20
C PHE A 53 0.73 3.77 16.93
N THR A 54 0.87 4.98 16.39
CA THR A 54 1.76 5.30 15.27
C THR A 54 2.96 6.15 15.75
N THR A 55 3.85 6.52 14.83
CA THR A 55 5.00 7.37 15.16
C THR A 55 4.56 8.75 15.67
N ALA A 56 5.32 9.29 16.62
CA ALA A 56 5.13 10.65 17.16
C ALA A 56 5.57 11.78 16.20
N ARG A 57 5.96 11.46 14.96
CA ARG A 57 6.23 12.44 13.91
C ARG A 57 4.90 13.07 13.50
N ASP A 58 4.86 14.37 13.26
CA ASP A 58 3.69 15.06 12.74
C ASP A 58 4.05 15.71 11.39
N GLU A 59 3.30 15.34 10.34
CA GLU A 59 3.43 15.88 8.99
C GLU A 59 2.02 16.11 8.45
N ALA A 60 1.76 17.27 7.91
CA ALA A 60 0.42 17.60 7.37
C ALA A 60 0.09 16.82 6.10
N ASP A 61 1.10 16.29 5.39
CA ASP A 61 0.98 15.59 4.10
C ASP A 61 0.08 16.34 3.09
N LYS A 62 0.16 17.69 3.09
CA LYS A 62 -0.63 18.53 2.20
C LYS A 62 -0.19 18.32 0.76
N ILE A 63 -1.14 17.92 -0.09
CA ILE A 63 -0.89 17.76 -1.53
C ILE A 63 -1.03 19.10 -2.26
N GLU A 64 -0.13 19.34 -3.21
CA GLU A 64 -0.21 20.44 -4.17
C GLU A 64 -0.21 19.84 -5.58
N ILE A 65 -1.24 20.18 -6.38
CA ILE A 65 -1.43 19.72 -7.76
C ILE A 65 -0.97 20.83 -8.70
N PHE A 66 -0.10 20.51 -9.66
CA PHE A 66 0.55 21.50 -10.54
C PHE A 66 0.07 21.45 -11.99
N SER A 67 -0.49 20.34 -12.44
CA SER A 67 -0.89 20.15 -13.85
C SER A 67 -1.99 19.12 -14.00
N GLY A 68 -2.53 19.00 -15.21
CA GLY A 68 -3.48 17.96 -15.61
C GLY A 68 -4.90 18.17 -15.10
N VAL A 69 -5.18 19.29 -14.43
CA VAL A 69 -6.53 19.64 -13.91
C VAL A 69 -6.88 21.07 -14.32
N PHE A 70 -8.06 21.27 -14.86
CA PHE A 70 -8.62 22.57 -15.19
C PHE A 70 -10.06 22.63 -14.68
N ASP A 71 -10.42 23.67 -13.93
CA ASP A 71 -11.72 23.85 -13.27
C ASP A 71 -12.23 22.59 -12.51
N GLY A 72 -11.29 21.89 -11.83
CA GLY A 72 -11.61 20.70 -11.06
C GLY A 72 -11.81 19.43 -11.91
N ILE A 73 -11.54 19.47 -13.21
CA ILE A 73 -11.72 18.36 -14.14
C ILE A 73 -10.37 17.94 -14.73
N SER A 74 -10.13 16.63 -14.87
CA SER A 74 -8.94 16.10 -15.53
C SER A 74 -8.93 16.47 -17.01
N THR A 75 -7.76 16.87 -17.54
CA THR A 75 -7.60 17.30 -18.94
C THR A 75 -7.12 16.18 -19.87
N GLY A 76 -6.77 15.01 -19.32
CA GLY A 76 -6.08 13.96 -20.04
C GLY A 76 -4.56 14.15 -20.14
N ALA A 77 -4.03 15.31 -19.72
CA ALA A 77 -2.60 15.53 -19.57
C ALA A 77 -2.11 14.93 -18.22
N PRO A 78 -0.80 14.66 -18.08
CA PRO A 78 -0.24 14.14 -16.82
C PRO A 78 -0.53 15.06 -15.64
N ILE A 79 -0.99 14.49 -14.53
CA ILE A 79 -1.22 15.20 -13.27
C ILE A 79 0.05 15.12 -12.43
N GLY A 80 0.79 16.24 -12.37
CA GLY A 80 1.93 16.41 -11.50
C GLY A 80 1.51 16.92 -10.13
N PHE A 81 2.04 16.31 -9.06
CA PHE A 81 1.75 16.73 -7.68
C PHE A 81 2.95 16.55 -6.77
N ALA A 82 2.99 17.30 -5.68
CA ALA A 82 3.99 17.15 -4.62
C ALA A 82 3.41 17.30 -3.22
N ILE A 83 4.15 16.77 -2.25
CA ILE A 83 3.93 16.88 -0.81
C ILE A 83 5.24 17.35 -0.20
N PHE A 84 5.26 18.58 0.31
CA PHE A 84 6.47 19.17 0.89
C PHE A 84 6.78 18.60 2.27
N ASN A 85 8.08 18.40 2.55
CA ASN A 85 8.57 17.94 3.83
C ASN A 85 8.84 19.15 4.74
N ASN A 86 8.02 19.36 5.78
CA ASN A 86 8.11 20.54 6.64
C ASN A 86 8.75 20.24 8.02
N ASN A 87 8.76 18.99 8.50
CA ASN A 87 9.16 18.61 9.86
C ASN A 87 10.33 17.60 9.89
N GLN A 88 11.18 17.64 8.88
CA GLN A 88 12.36 16.79 8.83
C GLN A 88 13.44 17.23 9.85
N LYS A 89 13.94 16.29 10.64
CA LYS A 89 15.06 16.48 11.57
C LYS A 89 16.24 15.66 11.10
N SER A 90 17.01 16.18 10.16
CA SER A 90 18.13 15.45 9.52
C SER A 90 19.25 15.11 10.52
N ASN A 91 19.44 15.94 11.55
CA ASN A 91 20.45 15.73 12.60
C ASN A 91 20.23 14.45 13.43
N ASP A 92 18.97 13.97 13.52
CA ASP A 92 18.65 12.73 14.25
C ASP A 92 19.27 11.47 13.58
N TYR A 93 19.80 11.60 12.36
CA TYR A 93 20.32 10.50 11.55
C TYR A 93 21.84 10.55 11.30
N GLU A 94 22.58 11.51 11.89
CA GLU A 94 24.00 11.65 11.64
C GLU A 94 24.80 10.43 12.14
N ASN A 95 24.38 9.81 13.24
CA ASN A 95 24.95 8.56 13.76
C ASN A 95 24.76 7.37 12.81
N LEU A 96 23.87 7.48 11.79
CA LEU A 96 23.62 6.44 10.79
C LEU A 96 24.46 6.61 9.53
N ARG A 97 25.25 7.67 9.44
CA ARG A 97 26.01 8.00 8.24
C ARG A 97 26.91 6.83 7.79
N GLU A 98 27.56 6.19 8.73
CA GLU A 98 28.54 5.14 8.47
C GLU A 98 28.05 3.72 8.85
N ILE A 99 26.83 3.59 9.36
CA ILE A 99 26.30 2.32 9.89
C ILE A 99 25.10 1.85 9.06
N PHE A 100 25.02 0.55 8.82
CA PHE A 100 23.85 -0.08 8.19
C PHE A 100 22.88 -0.58 9.25
N ARG A 101 21.66 -0.05 9.28
CA ARG A 101 20.64 -0.52 10.22
C ARG A 101 20.23 -1.96 9.93
N PRO A 102 20.21 -2.86 10.94
CA PRO A 102 19.72 -4.22 10.77
C PRO A 102 18.28 -4.24 10.23
N GLY A 103 18.01 -5.13 9.29
CA GLY A 103 16.66 -5.27 8.70
C GLY A 103 16.15 -4.11 7.86
N HIS A 104 16.92 -3.01 7.73
CA HIS A 104 16.62 -1.87 6.85
C HIS A 104 17.32 -2.00 5.49
N ALA A 105 16.93 -1.19 4.51
CA ALA A 105 17.50 -1.24 3.16
C ALA A 105 18.85 -0.54 2.98
N ASP A 106 19.48 -0.05 4.05
CA ASP A 106 20.72 0.74 4.00
C ASP A 106 21.84 0.03 3.24
N LEU A 107 22.12 -1.21 3.62
CA LEU A 107 23.16 -2.04 2.99
C LEU A 107 22.86 -2.31 1.51
N THR A 108 21.63 -2.68 1.21
CA THR A 108 21.23 -3.05 -0.17
C THR A 108 21.23 -1.85 -1.11
N TYR A 109 20.84 -0.67 -0.64
CA TYR A 109 20.95 0.58 -1.40
C TYR A 109 22.42 0.94 -1.66
N PHE A 110 23.26 0.88 -0.63
CA PHE A 110 24.69 1.13 -0.77
C PHE A 110 25.36 0.15 -1.75
N LYS A 111 25.07 -1.14 -1.63
CA LYS A 111 25.62 -2.16 -2.55
C LYS A 111 25.13 -1.98 -3.99
N LYS A 112 23.90 -1.50 -4.17
CA LYS A 112 23.32 -1.31 -5.52
C LYS A 112 23.78 -0.04 -6.20
N TYR A 113 23.83 1.08 -5.46
CA TYR A 113 24.03 2.41 -6.04
C TYR A 113 25.40 3.02 -5.70
N GLY A 114 26.18 2.43 -4.79
CA GLY A 114 27.45 2.98 -4.30
C GLY A 114 27.31 4.19 -3.37
N ILE A 115 26.10 4.73 -3.27
CA ILE A 115 25.74 5.89 -2.44
C ILE A 115 24.36 5.68 -1.83
N ARG A 116 24.14 6.24 -0.64
CA ARG A 116 22.80 6.30 -0.01
C ARG A 116 22.61 7.64 0.69
N ASP A 117 21.37 8.12 0.73
CA ASP A 117 20.99 9.17 1.68
C ASP A 117 20.70 8.51 3.03
N HIS A 118 21.58 8.76 4.02
CA HIS A 118 21.44 8.21 5.37
C HIS A 118 20.29 8.88 6.15
N ARG A 119 19.88 10.09 5.75
CA ARG A 119 18.84 10.86 6.43
C ARG A 119 17.47 10.23 6.23
N GLY A 120 16.95 9.60 7.27
CA GLY A 120 15.64 8.94 7.27
C GLY A 120 15.47 7.79 6.29
N GLY A 121 16.53 7.33 5.60
CA GLY A 121 16.51 6.23 4.65
C GLY A 121 16.11 6.59 3.22
N GLY A 122 16.03 7.87 2.87
CA GLY A 122 15.79 8.34 1.49
C GLY A 122 14.52 7.73 0.88
N ARG A 123 14.67 7.14 -0.32
CA ARG A 123 13.59 6.40 -1.04
C ARG A 123 13.16 5.10 -0.36
N ALA A 124 13.99 4.50 0.49
CA ALA A 124 13.63 3.28 1.22
C ALA A 124 12.72 3.55 2.42
N SER A 125 12.51 4.82 2.77
CA SER A 125 11.61 5.23 3.84
C SER A 125 10.15 5.01 3.46
N ALA A 126 9.34 4.57 4.43
CA ALA A 126 7.88 4.50 4.26
C ALA A 126 7.21 5.87 4.00
N ARG A 127 7.97 6.98 4.09
CA ARG A 127 7.50 8.34 3.73
C ARG A 127 7.03 8.40 2.27
N GLU A 128 7.72 7.72 1.35
CA GLU A 128 7.37 7.69 -0.08
C GLU A 128 5.96 7.14 -0.34
N THR A 129 5.41 6.33 0.57
CA THR A 129 4.07 5.76 0.41
C THR A 129 2.96 6.83 0.42
N ALA A 130 3.21 8.06 0.87
CA ALA A 130 2.26 9.15 0.71
C ALA A 130 1.97 9.44 -0.78
N VAL A 131 2.98 9.34 -1.63
CA VAL A 131 2.80 9.48 -3.09
C VAL A 131 1.93 8.36 -3.65
N ARG A 132 2.09 7.12 -3.17
CA ARG A 132 1.24 5.99 -3.56
C ARG A 132 -0.20 6.18 -3.11
N VAL A 133 -0.41 6.71 -1.90
CA VAL A 133 -1.76 6.99 -1.39
C VAL A 133 -2.44 8.09 -2.21
N ALA A 134 -1.73 9.16 -2.55
CA ALA A 134 -2.25 10.18 -3.46
C ALA A 134 -2.63 9.58 -4.83
N GLY A 135 -1.71 8.77 -5.43
CA GLY A 135 -1.97 8.08 -6.69
C GLY A 135 -3.19 7.15 -6.62
N GLY A 136 -3.31 6.38 -5.52
CA GLY A 136 -4.47 5.52 -5.27
C GLY A 136 -5.77 6.29 -5.06
N ALA A 137 -5.70 7.51 -4.51
CA ALA A 137 -6.87 8.37 -4.39
C ALA A 137 -7.34 8.90 -5.76
N PHE A 138 -6.42 9.33 -6.63
CA PHE A 138 -6.77 9.64 -8.03
C PHE A 138 -7.39 8.43 -8.75
N ALA A 139 -6.82 7.23 -8.56
CA ALA A 139 -7.37 6.01 -9.13
C ALA A 139 -8.78 5.71 -8.60
N GLN A 140 -9.05 5.96 -7.30
CA GLN A 140 -10.39 5.76 -6.72
C GLN A 140 -11.44 6.69 -7.33
N LEU A 141 -11.08 7.93 -7.67
CA LEU A 141 -12.03 8.83 -8.35
C LEU A 141 -12.51 8.22 -9.68
N LEU A 142 -11.60 7.57 -10.43
CA LEU A 142 -11.98 6.83 -11.64
C LEU A 142 -12.83 5.59 -11.31
N LEU A 143 -12.44 4.81 -10.31
CA LEU A 143 -13.13 3.58 -9.92
C LEU A 143 -14.56 3.84 -9.41
N ASN A 144 -14.80 5.01 -8.80
CA ASN A 144 -16.12 5.43 -8.32
C ASN A 144 -17.15 5.53 -9.47
N GLU A 145 -16.73 5.95 -10.68
CA GLU A 145 -17.59 6.00 -11.87
C GLU A 145 -18.13 4.62 -12.25
N PHE A 146 -17.46 3.55 -11.80
CA PHE A 146 -17.82 2.15 -12.04
C PHE A 146 -18.31 1.43 -10.78
N LYS A 147 -18.53 2.17 -9.67
CA LYS A 147 -18.98 1.62 -8.38
C LYS A 147 -18.02 0.55 -7.81
N ILE A 148 -16.74 0.66 -8.08
CA ILE A 148 -15.70 -0.22 -7.54
C ILE A 148 -15.18 0.41 -6.24
N GLU A 149 -15.30 -0.34 -5.14
CA GLU A 149 -14.86 0.04 -3.81
C GLU A 149 -13.70 -0.83 -3.37
N VAL A 150 -12.69 -0.23 -2.72
CA VAL A 150 -11.57 -0.96 -2.13
C VAL A 150 -11.45 -0.57 -0.66
N LEU A 151 -11.53 -1.57 0.21
CA LEU A 151 -11.45 -1.45 1.66
C LEU A 151 -10.29 -2.27 2.20
N SER A 152 -9.60 -1.75 3.22
CA SER A 152 -8.58 -2.51 3.95
C SER A 152 -8.66 -2.21 5.44
N GLY A 153 -8.30 -3.20 6.24
CA GLY A 153 -8.19 -3.07 7.68
C GLY A 153 -7.18 -4.05 8.26
N VAL A 154 -6.76 -3.80 9.48
CA VAL A 154 -5.83 -4.65 10.22
C VAL A 154 -6.61 -5.85 10.75
N LEU A 155 -6.32 -7.03 10.21
CA LEU A 155 -6.89 -8.31 10.62
C LEU A 155 -6.21 -8.84 11.89
N GLY A 156 -4.93 -8.53 12.07
CA GLY A 156 -4.21 -8.98 13.25
C GLY A 156 -2.90 -8.25 13.49
N ILE A 157 -2.47 -8.24 14.75
CA ILE A 157 -1.18 -7.69 15.21
C ILE A 157 -0.49 -8.72 16.09
N GLY A 158 0.74 -9.10 15.73
CA GLY A 158 1.50 -10.14 16.42
C GLY A 158 0.75 -11.48 16.37
N LYS A 159 0.39 -12.00 17.55
CA LYS A 159 -0.38 -13.25 17.69
C LYS A 159 -1.89 -13.03 17.81
N VAL A 160 -2.33 -11.78 17.91
CA VAL A 160 -3.75 -11.42 18.04
C VAL A 160 -4.34 -11.32 16.64
N ILE A 161 -5.27 -12.18 16.31
CA ILE A 161 -6.02 -12.15 15.05
C ILE A 161 -7.49 -11.90 15.40
N SER A 162 -8.16 -11.07 14.61
CA SER A 162 -9.60 -10.86 14.74
C SER A 162 -10.38 -12.05 14.20
N ASP A 163 -11.39 -12.46 14.92
CA ASP A 163 -12.41 -13.42 14.52
C ASP A 163 -13.57 -12.77 13.73
N LYS A 164 -13.59 -11.43 13.69
CA LYS A 164 -14.58 -10.64 12.97
C LYS A 164 -13.91 -9.80 11.89
N VAL A 165 -14.68 -9.53 10.85
CA VAL A 165 -14.28 -8.63 9.75
C VAL A 165 -15.37 -7.58 9.60
N ASP A 166 -15.10 -6.38 10.10
CA ASP A 166 -16.00 -5.23 10.05
C ASP A 166 -15.24 -4.00 9.55
N PHE A 167 -15.47 -3.66 8.28
CA PHE A 167 -14.79 -2.52 7.65
C PHE A 167 -15.36 -1.17 8.11
N ASP A 168 -16.62 -1.10 8.53
CA ASP A 168 -17.21 0.13 9.06
C ASP A 168 -16.62 0.43 10.46
N PHE A 169 -16.45 -0.60 11.27
CA PHE A 169 -15.72 -0.49 12.55
C PHE A 169 -14.28 -0.03 12.30
N ALA A 170 -13.58 -0.61 11.31
CA ALA A 170 -12.19 -0.28 11.01
C ALA A 170 -11.99 1.19 10.62
N GLN A 171 -12.95 1.82 9.93
CA GLN A 171 -12.88 3.24 9.58
C GLN A 171 -12.87 4.17 10.80
N ASN A 172 -13.46 3.75 11.92
CA ASN A 172 -13.53 4.49 13.17
C ASN A 172 -12.48 4.04 14.21
N SER A 173 -11.73 2.97 13.90
CA SER A 173 -10.69 2.42 14.76
C SER A 173 -9.40 3.25 14.68
N GLN A 174 -8.76 3.48 15.84
CA GLN A 174 -7.46 4.19 15.90
C GLN A 174 -6.30 3.44 15.23
N ILE A 175 -6.48 2.15 14.98
CA ILE A 175 -5.48 1.27 14.36
C ILE A 175 -6.02 0.56 13.11
N TYR A 176 -7.17 0.99 12.60
CA TYR A 176 -7.88 0.35 11.48
C TYR A 176 -8.18 -1.13 11.72
N ALA A 177 -8.40 -1.54 12.96
CA ALA A 177 -8.71 -2.93 13.31
C ALA A 177 -10.06 -3.36 12.74
N LEU A 178 -10.13 -4.56 12.16
CA LEU A 178 -11.38 -5.18 11.69
C LEU A 178 -12.22 -5.78 12.83
N GLY A 179 -11.66 -5.87 14.02
CA GLY A 179 -12.22 -6.34 15.27
C GLY A 179 -11.12 -6.54 16.30
N ASN A 180 -11.43 -6.93 17.52
CA ASN A 180 -10.47 -7.19 18.62
C ASN A 180 -9.47 -6.04 18.86
N GLU A 181 -9.89 -4.78 18.66
CA GLU A 181 -9.03 -3.59 18.67
C GLU A 181 -8.22 -3.46 19.96
N GLU A 182 -8.85 -3.66 21.13
CA GLU A 182 -8.16 -3.47 22.41
C GLU A 182 -7.03 -4.49 22.62
N ALA A 183 -7.24 -5.75 22.27
CA ALA A 183 -6.20 -6.77 22.36
C ALA A 183 -5.04 -6.49 21.38
N MET A 184 -5.33 -5.95 20.18
CA MET A 184 -4.30 -5.52 19.24
C MET A 184 -3.53 -4.30 19.76
N LYS A 185 -4.20 -3.33 20.38
CA LYS A 185 -3.56 -2.17 21.04
C LYS A 185 -2.64 -2.61 22.17
N GLU A 186 -3.07 -3.58 22.98
CA GLU A 186 -2.24 -4.17 24.04
C GLU A 186 -0.98 -4.81 23.46
N ALA A 187 -1.07 -5.56 22.33
CA ALA A 187 0.08 -6.14 21.67
C ALA A 187 1.09 -5.08 21.18
N VAL A 188 0.60 -3.95 20.63
CA VAL A 188 1.46 -2.81 20.25
C VAL A 188 2.12 -2.17 21.47
N ASN A 189 1.35 -1.91 22.55
CA ASN A 189 1.85 -1.29 23.77
C ASN A 189 2.90 -2.17 24.44
N LYS A 190 2.68 -3.50 24.47
CA LYS A 190 3.65 -4.46 25.00
C LYS A 190 4.96 -4.39 24.21
N ALA A 191 4.92 -4.47 22.88
CA ALA A 191 6.12 -4.35 22.06
C ALA A 191 6.85 -3.02 22.35
N ARG A 192 6.12 -1.90 22.44
CA ARG A 192 6.71 -0.59 22.75
C ARG A 192 7.37 -0.55 24.13
N SER A 193 6.73 -1.11 25.16
CA SER A 193 7.30 -1.15 26.52
C SER A 193 8.57 -2.00 26.59
N GLU A 194 8.71 -2.97 25.70
CA GLU A 194 9.90 -3.81 25.56
C GLU A 194 10.94 -3.21 24.59
N HIS A 195 10.78 -1.94 24.15
CA HIS A 195 11.65 -1.27 23.19
C HIS A 195 11.73 -1.98 21.83
N ASP A 196 10.67 -2.67 21.43
CA ASP A 196 10.57 -3.52 20.25
C ASP A 196 9.44 -3.05 19.32
N SER A 197 9.22 -3.82 18.26
CA SER A 197 8.15 -3.64 17.29
C SER A 197 7.42 -4.95 17.02
N VAL A 198 6.24 -4.86 16.42
CA VAL A 198 5.39 -6.02 16.14
C VAL A 198 4.88 -5.97 14.69
N GLY A 199 4.75 -7.15 14.07
CA GLY A 199 4.19 -7.31 12.73
C GLY A 199 2.67 -7.29 12.72
N ALA A 200 2.09 -7.23 11.52
CA ALA A 200 0.63 -7.22 11.33
C ALA A 200 0.21 -7.97 10.07
N VAL A 201 -1.06 -8.37 10.07
CA VAL A 201 -1.77 -8.86 8.88
C VAL A 201 -2.84 -7.84 8.52
N VAL A 202 -2.87 -7.42 7.26
CA VAL A 202 -3.89 -6.55 6.69
C VAL A 202 -4.76 -7.36 5.75
N LEU A 203 -6.06 -7.29 5.92
CA LEU A 203 -7.06 -7.82 4.98
C LEU A 203 -7.55 -6.67 4.10
N SER A 204 -7.62 -6.93 2.81
CA SER A 204 -8.17 -6.01 1.81
C SER A 204 -9.24 -6.70 0.98
N VAL A 205 -10.30 -5.96 0.67
CA VAL A 205 -11.40 -6.44 -0.19
C VAL A 205 -11.68 -5.40 -1.26
N ALA A 206 -11.86 -5.84 -2.52
CA ALA A 206 -12.37 -5.00 -3.58
C ALA A 206 -13.75 -5.53 -4.03
N ARG A 207 -14.74 -4.63 -4.01
CA ARG A 207 -16.14 -4.90 -4.34
C ARG A 207 -16.53 -4.21 -5.63
N GLY A 208 -17.53 -4.77 -6.33
CA GLY A 208 -18.04 -4.20 -7.56
C GLY A 208 -17.08 -4.31 -8.76
N VAL A 209 -16.01 -5.08 -8.63
CA VAL A 209 -15.06 -5.32 -9.72
C VAL A 209 -15.74 -6.15 -10.80
N PRO A 210 -15.88 -5.65 -12.05
CA PRO A 210 -16.52 -6.42 -13.11
C PRO A 210 -15.69 -7.67 -13.45
N ALA A 211 -16.35 -8.72 -13.91
CA ALA A 211 -15.65 -9.88 -14.47
C ALA A 211 -14.91 -9.47 -15.75
N GLY A 212 -13.70 -10.02 -15.94
CA GLY A 212 -12.93 -9.83 -17.17
C GLY A 212 -11.73 -8.89 -17.08
N LEU A 213 -11.36 -8.38 -15.90
CA LEU A 213 -10.14 -7.59 -15.73
C LEU A 213 -8.92 -8.48 -15.48
N GLY A 214 -7.81 -8.19 -16.14
CA GLY A 214 -6.58 -8.96 -16.08
C GLY A 214 -6.37 -9.84 -17.31
N GLU A 215 -5.24 -10.53 -17.33
CA GLU A 215 -4.79 -11.35 -18.47
C GLU A 215 -4.57 -12.81 -18.05
N PRO A 216 -4.68 -13.78 -18.99
CA PRO A 216 -4.58 -15.19 -18.62
C PRO A 216 -3.15 -15.66 -18.35
N LEU A 217 -2.10 -14.94 -18.79
CA LEU A 217 -0.71 -15.38 -18.70
C LEU A 217 0.20 -14.39 -17.96
N TYR A 218 0.69 -13.36 -18.64
CA TYR A 218 1.79 -12.55 -18.09
C TYR A 218 1.35 -11.38 -17.20
N ASP A 219 0.20 -10.80 -17.47
CA ASP A 219 -0.37 -9.69 -16.71
C ASP A 219 -1.61 -10.10 -15.93
N ARG A 220 -1.52 -11.27 -15.32
CA ARG A 220 -2.59 -11.79 -14.46
C ARG A 220 -2.91 -10.80 -13.36
N LEU A 221 -4.20 -10.62 -13.09
CA LEU A 221 -4.66 -9.69 -12.06
C LEU A 221 -4.13 -10.08 -10.66
N ASP A 222 -4.11 -11.39 -10.33
CA ASP A 222 -3.54 -11.91 -9.09
C ASP A 222 -2.05 -11.56 -8.97
N SER A 223 -1.28 -11.73 -10.04
CA SER A 223 0.15 -11.41 -10.07
C SER A 223 0.40 -9.91 -9.93
N ALA A 224 -0.39 -9.07 -10.61
CA ALA A 224 -0.26 -7.61 -10.53
C ALA A 224 -0.60 -7.09 -9.12
N LEU A 225 -1.68 -7.60 -8.52
CA LEU A 225 -2.08 -7.27 -7.14
C LEU A 225 -1.01 -7.74 -6.14
N ALA A 226 -0.54 -8.98 -6.26
CA ALA A 226 0.51 -9.51 -5.39
C ALA A 226 1.82 -8.71 -5.52
N ALA A 227 2.24 -8.36 -6.73
CA ALA A 227 3.44 -7.54 -6.96
C ALA A 227 3.29 -6.12 -6.38
N ALA A 228 2.12 -5.49 -6.53
CA ALA A 228 1.84 -4.17 -5.99
C ALA A 228 1.89 -4.16 -4.46
N LEU A 229 1.27 -5.14 -3.82
CA LEU A 229 1.25 -5.29 -2.36
C LEU A 229 2.62 -5.70 -1.81
N MET A 230 3.32 -6.64 -2.47
CA MET A 230 4.68 -7.03 -2.10
C MET A 230 5.68 -5.88 -2.23
N GLY A 231 5.41 -4.91 -3.11
CA GLY A 231 6.17 -3.68 -3.26
C GLY A 231 5.99 -2.66 -2.14
N ILE A 232 5.08 -2.88 -1.19
CA ILE A 232 4.90 -2.02 -0.02
C ILE A 232 6.02 -2.30 1.00
N ASN A 233 6.58 -1.24 1.57
CA ASN A 233 7.64 -1.34 2.57
C ASN A 233 7.21 -2.24 3.74
N GLY A 234 7.98 -3.29 4.00
CA GLY A 234 7.74 -4.22 5.10
C GLY A 234 6.84 -5.40 4.82
N VAL A 235 6.15 -5.48 3.68
CA VAL A 235 5.39 -6.67 3.28
C VAL A 235 6.34 -7.83 2.97
N LYS A 236 5.99 -9.04 3.43
CA LYS A 236 6.78 -10.26 3.28
C LYS A 236 6.00 -11.44 2.72
N ALA A 237 4.68 -11.39 2.76
CA ALA A 237 3.81 -12.35 2.09
C ALA A 237 2.52 -11.65 1.63
N VAL A 238 1.93 -12.18 0.55
CA VAL A 238 0.62 -11.79 0.03
C VAL A 238 -0.16 -13.06 -0.22
N GLU A 239 -1.41 -13.07 0.20
CA GLU A 239 -2.36 -14.17 -0.04
C GLU A 239 -3.56 -13.64 -0.84
N ILE A 240 -4.13 -14.49 -1.66
CA ILE A 240 -5.34 -14.22 -2.45
C ILE A 240 -6.36 -15.32 -2.14
N GLY A 241 -7.60 -14.95 -1.83
CA GLY A 241 -8.65 -15.88 -1.44
C GLY A 241 -8.28 -16.70 -0.21
N ALA A 242 -8.37 -18.03 -0.31
CA ALA A 242 -8.01 -18.95 0.77
C ALA A 242 -6.51 -18.97 1.09
N GLY A 243 -5.67 -18.34 0.23
CA GLY A 243 -4.24 -18.10 0.48
C GLY A 243 -3.46 -19.40 0.66
N VAL A 244 -2.60 -19.45 1.69
CA VAL A 244 -1.75 -20.62 1.97
C VAL A 244 -2.53 -21.88 2.35
N ASN A 245 -3.78 -21.74 2.77
CA ASN A 245 -4.63 -22.86 3.17
C ASN A 245 -4.95 -23.80 2.00
N VAL A 246 -4.93 -23.29 0.74
CA VAL A 246 -5.20 -24.12 -0.45
C VAL A 246 -4.32 -25.36 -0.56
N SER A 247 -3.10 -25.29 -0.01
CA SER A 247 -2.15 -26.41 -0.05
C SER A 247 -2.59 -27.63 0.75
N SER A 248 -3.53 -27.47 1.68
CA SER A 248 -4.08 -28.54 2.53
C SER A 248 -5.54 -28.90 2.16
N MET A 249 -6.14 -28.22 1.16
CA MET A 249 -7.49 -28.46 0.73
C MET A 249 -7.57 -29.57 -0.32
N LEU A 250 -8.67 -30.30 -0.34
CA LEU A 250 -9.05 -31.14 -1.47
C LEU A 250 -9.71 -30.29 -2.56
N GLY A 251 -9.58 -30.67 -3.82
CA GLY A 251 -10.18 -29.95 -4.94
C GLY A 251 -11.69 -29.73 -4.78
N SER A 252 -12.43 -30.75 -4.27
CA SER A 252 -13.86 -30.63 -3.99
C SER A 252 -14.21 -29.58 -2.91
N ALA A 253 -13.29 -29.28 -2.01
CA ALA A 253 -13.48 -28.25 -0.97
C ALA A 253 -12.98 -26.87 -1.42
N ASN A 254 -12.05 -26.84 -2.38
CA ASN A 254 -11.47 -25.61 -2.89
C ASN A 254 -12.24 -25.00 -4.07
N ASN A 255 -12.92 -25.84 -4.88
CA ASN A 255 -13.62 -25.36 -6.07
C ASN A 255 -14.79 -24.47 -5.68
N ASP A 256 -14.84 -23.28 -6.28
CA ASP A 256 -15.95 -22.35 -6.11
C ASP A 256 -17.08 -22.76 -7.09
N GLU A 257 -18.04 -23.54 -6.58
CA GLU A 257 -19.23 -23.95 -7.33
C GLU A 257 -20.11 -22.73 -7.64
N MET A 258 -20.97 -22.86 -8.66
CA MET A 258 -21.87 -21.80 -9.12
C MET A 258 -23.29 -22.31 -9.28
N ASP A 259 -24.25 -21.43 -9.02
CA ASP A 259 -25.65 -21.56 -9.41
C ASP A 259 -26.12 -20.34 -10.22
N GLU A 260 -27.43 -20.21 -10.40
CA GLU A 260 -28.01 -19.09 -11.15
C GLU A 260 -27.81 -17.71 -10.46
N LEU A 261 -27.48 -17.69 -9.18
CA LEU A 261 -27.24 -16.48 -8.38
C LEU A 261 -25.76 -16.09 -8.32
N GLY A 262 -24.84 -16.97 -8.76
CA GLY A 262 -23.39 -16.73 -8.79
C GLY A 262 -22.57 -17.79 -8.07
N PHE A 263 -21.44 -17.39 -7.53
CA PHE A 263 -20.52 -18.28 -6.81
C PHE A 263 -21.05 -18.63 -5.41
N LEU A 264 -21.03 -19.93 -5.06
CA LEU A 264 -21.44 -20.46 -3.74
C LEU A 264 -20.32 -20.31 -2.69
N SER A 265 -19.09 -20.13 -3.12
CA SER A 265 -17.90 -19.87 -2.30
C SER A 265 -16.96 -18.91 -3.01
N ASN A 266 -15.87 -18.49 -2.36
CA ASN A 266 -14.89 -17.59 -2.95
C ASN A 266 -13.46 -17.92 -2.48
N ASN A 267 -13.09 -19.20 -2.59
CA ASN A 267 -11.75 -19.66 -2.23
C ASN A 267 -10.68 -19.10 -3.18
N ALA A 268 -11.04 -18.88 -4.45
CA ALA A 268 -10.18 -18.24 -5.45
C ALA A 268 -9.97 -16.74 -5.19
N GLY A 269 -10.76 -16.13 -4.29
CA GLY A 269 -10.62 -14.71 -3.95
C GLY A 269 -10.95 -13.77 -5.10
N GLY A 270 -11.97 -14.09 -5.91
CA GLY A 270 -12.47 -13.23 -6.99
C GLY A 270 -11.66 -13.26 -8.27
N ILE A 271 -10.67 -14.16 -8.40
CA ILE A 271 -9.78 -14.23 -9.57
C ILE A 271 -9.62 -15.67 -10.01
N LEU A 272 -9.99 -15.95 -11.26
CA LEU A 272 -9.88 -17.27 -11.90
C LEU A 272 -9.02 -17.16 -13.15
N GLY A 273 -7.96 -17.95 -13.26
CA GLY A 273 -7.07 -17.95 -14.39
C GLY A 273 -6.36 -16.59 -14.65
N GLY A 274 -6.23 -15.74 -13.63
CA GLY A 274 -5.63 -14.40 -13.74
C GLY A 274 -6.60 -13.29 -14.12
N ILE A 275 -7.90 -13.61 -14.19
CA ILE A 275 -8.96 -12.69 -14.64
C ILE A 275 -10.00 -12.57 -13.52
N SER A 276 -10.52 -11.37 -13.27
CA SER A 276 -11.57 -11.16 -12.27
C SER A 276 -12.84 -11.91 -12.63
N SER A 277 -13.46 -12.55 -11.64
CA SER A 277 -14.66 -13.36 -11.81
C SER A 277 -15.97 -12.59 -11.61
N GLY A 278 -15.90 -11.37 -11.05
CA GLY A 278 -17.07 -10.59 -10.60
C GLY A 278 -17.38 -10.77 -9.10
N ALA A 279 -16.82 -11.80 -8.45
CA ALA A 279 -16.88 -11.94 -7.00
C ALA A 279 -15.92 -10.94 -6.30
N GLU A 280 -16.09 -10.74 -5.00
CA GLU A 280 -15.18 -9.91 -4.21
C GLU A 280 -13.72 -10.37 -4.34
N ILE A 281 -12.80 -9.44 -4.60
CA ILE A 281 -11.38 -9.76 -4.57
C ILE A 281 -10.88 -9.67 -3.14
N ILE A 282 -10.34 -10.77 -2.61
CA ILE A 282 -9.90 -10.89 -1.22
C ILE A 282 -8.40 -11.10 -1.17
N LEU A 283 -7.71 -10.23 -0.42
CA LEU A 283 -6.25 -10.20 -0.31
C LEU A 283 -5.81 -10.08 1.14
N LYS A 284 -4.70 -10.74 1.51
CA LYS A 284 -4.03 -10.51 2.79
C LYS A 284 -2.59 -10.10 2.55
N SER A 285 -2.11 -9.11 3.30
CA SER A 285 -0.73 -8.64 3.27
C SER A 285 -0.10 -8.79 4.65
N HIS A 286 1.04 -9.48 4.72
CA HIS A 286 1.75 -9.74 5.98
C HIS A 286 2.92 -8.78 6.10
N PHE A 287 2.86 -7.92 7.10
CA PHE A 287 3.89 -6.92 7.40
C PHE A 287 4.83 -7.44 8.47
N LYS A 288 6.14 -7.39 8.21
CA LYS A 288 7.15 -7.66 9.22
C LYS A 288 7.14 -6.58 10.31
N PRO A 289 7.67 -6.86 11.51
CA PRO A 289 7.97 -5.82 12.49
C PRO A 289 8.86 -4.73 11.89
N THR A 290 8.69 -3.49 12.36
CA THR A 290 9.56 -2.36 11.96
C THR A 290 10.99 -2.66 12.38
N PRO A 291 11.99 -2.53 11.49
CA PRO A 291 13.39 -2.85 11.84
C PRO A 291 14.00 -1.85 12.81
N SER A 292 13.40 -0.69 12.95
CA SER A 292 13.85 0.40 13.82
C SER A 292 13.37 0.18 15.25
N ILE A 293 14.17 -0.49 16.07
CA ILE A 293 13.90 -0.79 17.49
C ILE A 293 14.96 -0.17 18.40
N PHE A 294 14.64 0.02 19.69
CA PHE A 294 15.51 0.66 20.68
C PHE A 294 16.26 -0.39 21.53
N LYS A 295 16.66 -1.50 20.89
CA LYS A 295 17.51 -2.53 21.47
C LYS A 295 18.85 -2.49 20.80
N GLU A 296 19.90 -2.80 21.55
CA GLU A 296 21.24 -3.01 20.99
C GLU A 296 21.24 -4.17 20.00
N GLN A 297 21.83 -3.96 18.83
CA GLN A 297 21.90 -4.91 17.73
C GLN A 297 23.30 -4.91 17.11
N LYS A 298 23.74 -6.04 16.62
CA LYS A 298 24.99 -6.14 15.85
C LYS A 298 24.76 -5.82 14.39
N THR A 299 25.67 -5.04 13.81
CA THR A 299 25.62 -4.65 12.40
C THR A 299 27.02 -4.41 11.83
N LEU A 300 27.10 -3.89 10.61
CA LEU A 300 28.33 -3.49 9.95
C LEU A 300 28.35 -1.98 9.69
N ASN A 301 29.56 -1.40 9.76
CA ASN A 301 29.81 -0.07 9.23
C ASN A 301 30.17 -0.11 7.72
N LEU A 302 30.41 1.06 7.12
CA LEU A 302 30.79 1.19 5.70
C LEU A 302 32.10 0.49 5.36
N ALA A 303 33.03 0.38 6.32
CA ALA A 303 34.30 -0.34 6.15
C ALA A 303 34.13 -1.87 6.22
N GLY A 304 32.95 -2.38 6.59
CA GLY A 304 32.67 -3.81 6.74
C GLY A 304 33.04 -4.37 8.12
N GLU A 305 33.30 -3.51 9.09
CA GLU A 305 33.63 -3.88 10.45
C GLU A 305 32.38 -4.10 11.29
N ALA A 306 32.39 -5.10 12.17
CA ALA A 306 31.30 -5.38 13.09
C ALA A 306 31.24 -4.30 14.18
N VAL A 307 30.05 -3.75 14.39
CA VAL A 307 29.79 -2.73 15.42
C VAL A 307 28.48 -3.04 16.15
N ASP A 308 28.42 -2.67 17.41
CA ASP A 308 27.17 -2.65 18.17
C ASP A 308 26.46 -1.34 17.92
N PHE A 309 25.16 -1.40 17.77
CA PHE A 309 24.33 -0.28 17.35
C PHE A 309 23.00 -0.24 18.12
N GLU A 310 22.67 0.89 18.65
CA GLU A 310 21.37 1.19 19.23
C GLU A 310 20.76 2.38 18.48
N LEU A 311 19.54 2.19 17.96
CA LEU A 311 18.83 3.23 17.25
C LEU A 311 18.24 4.25 18.22
N ARG A 312 18.32 5.53 17.83
CA ARG A 312 17.61 6.64 18.48
C ARG A 312 16.62 7.25 17.51
N GLY A 313 15.55 7.89 18.02
CA GLY A 313 14.59 8.57 17.19
C GLY A 313 13.14 8.09 17.36
N ARG A 314 12.26 8.46 16.42
CA ARG A 314 10.81 8.18 16.47
C ARG A 314 10.44 7.21 15.37
N HIS A 315 9.91 6.04 15.72
CA HIS A 315 9.55 4.99 14.77
C HIS A 315 8.16 4.43 15.04
N ASP A 316 7.54 3.85 14.02
CA ASP A 316 6.26 3.15 14.15
C ASP A 316 6.48 1.83 14.91
N PRO A 317 5.77 1.54 15.99
CA PRO A 317 5.85 0.25 16.67
C PRO A 317 5.20 -0.88 15.86
N CYS A 318 4.27 -0.54 14.96
CA CYS A 318 3.62 -1.46 14.03
C CYS A 318 3.32 -0.76 12.70
N ILE A 319 4.12 -1.06 11.67
CA ILE A 319 3.99 -0.41 10.35
C ILE A 319 2.70 -0.83 9.62
N GLY A 320 2.12 -1.99 9.93
CA GLY A 320 0.92 -2.51 9.28
C GLY A 320 -0.32 -1.63 9.49
N ILE A 321 -0.37 -0.86 10.58
CA ILE A 321 -1.47 0.09 10.83
C ILE A 321 -1.57 1.09 9.68
N ARG A 322 -0.49 1.77 9.34
CA ARG A 322 -0.43 2.69 8.20
C ARG A 322 -0.34 1.95 6.87
N GLY A 323 0.19 0.74 6.88
CA GLY A 323 0.29 -0.16 5.76
C GLY A 323 -1.07 -0.54 5.17
N SER A 324 -2.14 -0.58 5.98
CA SER A 324 -3.50 -0.86 5.50
C SER A 324 -3.99 0.19 4.51
N VAL A 325 -3.73 1.47 4.79
CA VAL A 325 -4.08 2.58 3.88
C VAL A 325 -3.28 2.51 2.57
N VAL A 326 -2.00 2.13 2.66
CA VAL A 326 -1.15 1.96 1.47
C VAL A 326 -1.60 0.75 0.65
N ALA A 327 -2.03 -0.35 1.29
CA ALA A 327 -2.58 -1.52 0.59
C ALA A 327 -3.82 -1.15 -0.22
N THR A 328 -4.78 -0.43 0.38
CA THR A 328 -5.94 0.12 -0.33
C THR A 328 -5.51 0.91 -1.58
N ALA A 329 -4.57 1.82 -1.45
CA ALA A 329 -4.11 2.68 -2.54
C ALA A 329 -3.46 1.88 -3.68
N MET A 330 -2.65 0.87 -3.36
CA MET A 330 -1.99 0.05 -4.38
C MET A 330 -2.97 -0.85 -5.13
N ILE A 331 -3.98 -1.40 -4.45
CA ILE A 331 -5.05 -2.18 -5.09
C ILE A 331 -5.86 -1.28 -6.04
N ARG A 332 -6.21 -0.06 -5.62
CA ARG A 332 -6.90 0.92 -6.47
C ARG A 332 -6.13 1.24 -7.75
N LEU A 333 -4.82 1.44 -7.65
CA LEU A 333 -3.95 1.69 -8.81
C LEU A 333 -3.96 0.50 -9.78
N VAL A 334 -3.86 -0.75 -9.28
CA VAL A 334 -3.91 -1.94 -10.12
C VAL A 334 -5.26 -2.07 -10.81
N LEU A 335 -6.36 -1.93 -10.07
CA LEU A 335 -7.69 -2.10 -10.63
C LEU A 335 -8.04 -1.02 -11.66
N ALA A 336 -7.64 0.23 -11.43
CA ALA A 336 -7.83 1.31 -12.39
C ALA A 336 -6.99 1.10 -13.67
N ASP A 337 -5.75 0.63 -13.54
CA ASP A 337 -4.90 0.29 -14.69
C ASP A 337 -5.51 -0.85 -15.52
N MET A 338 -5.93 -1.95 -14.85
CA MET A 338 -6.57 -3.09 -15.50
C MET A 338 -7.91 -2.73 -16.14
N LEU A 339 -8.69 -1.85 -15.51
CA LEU A 339 -9.95 -1.35 -16.08
C LEU A 339 -9.72 -0.61 -17.41
N LEU A 340 -8.72 0.27 -17.43
CA LEU A 340 -8.37 1.02 -18.64
C LEU A 340 -7.77 0.14 -19.72
N LEU A 341 -6.95 -0.85 -19.38
CA LEU A 341 -6.41 -1.83 -20.32
C LEU A 341 -7.53 -2.67 -20.95
N ASN A 342 -8.54 -3.05 -20.17
CA ASN A 342 -9.65 -3.89 -20.65
C ASN A 342 -10.59 -3.16 -21.63
N ALA A 343 -10.56 -1.83 -21.72
CA ALA A 343 -11.50 -1.04 -22.52
C ALA A 343 -11.50 -1.43 -24.01
N SER A 344 -10.37 -1.87 -24.56
CA SER A 344 -10.21 -2.23 -25.97
C SER A 344 -10.19 -3.74 -26.25
N THR A 345 -10.42 -4.60 -25.26
CA THR A 345 -10.28 -6.07 -25.38
C THR A 345 -11.35 -6.69 -26.28
N LYS A 346 -12.54 -6.11 -26.31
CA LYS A 346 -13.67 -6.61 -27.12
C LYS A 346 -13.88 -5.70 -28.32
N LEU A 347 -14.03 -6.27 -29.52
CA LEU A 347 -14.34 -5.52 -30.75
C LEU A 347 -15.61 -4.68 -30.60
N GLU A 348 -16.62 -5.17 -29.87
CA GLU A 348 -17.85 -4.41 -29.58
C GLU A 348 -17.57 -3.08 -28.85
N ASN A 349 -16.60 -3.06 -27.93
CA ASN A 349 -16.23 -1.85 -27.22
C ASN A 349 -15.68 -0.80 -28.20
N LEU A 350 -14.81 -1.23 -29.12
CA LEU A 350 -14.26 -0.36 -30.17
C LEU A 350 -15.34 0.15 -31.11
N LYS A 351 -16.30 -0.70 -31.48
CA LYS A 351 -17.45 -0.29 -32.32
C LYS A 351 -18.34 0.74 -31.62
N LYS A 352 -18.50 0.67 -30.29
CA LYS A 352 -19.26 1.68 -29.54
C LYS A 352 -18.58 3.04 -29.50
N ILE A 353 -17.26 3.08 -29.65
CA ILE A 353 -16.46 4.31 -29.60
C ILE A 353 -16.31 4.94 -31.00
N TYR A 354 -16.14 4.12 -32.04
CA TYR A 354 -15.74 4.56 -33.38
C TYR A 354 -16.72 4.18 -34.50
N GLY A 355 -17.77 3.43 -34.18
CA GLY A 355 -18.74 2.88 -35.15
C GLY A 355 -20.02 3.66 -35.34
#